data_311c82c515c79683353f68748ad0d72d
#
_entry.id   311c82c515c79683353f68748ad0d72d
#
_cell.length_a   1.000
_cell.length_b   1.000
_cell.length_c   1.000
_cell.angle_alpha   90.00
_cell.angle_beta   90.00
_cell.angle_gamma   90.00
#
_symmetry.space_group_name_H-M   'P 1'
#
loop_
_entity.id
_entity.type
_entity.pdbx_description
1 polymer ?
#
loop_
_entity_poly.entity_id
_entity_poly.type
_entity_poly.pdbx_seq_one_letter_code
_entity_poly.pdbx_strand_id
1 'polypeptide(L)'
;MNNENKGIHATGVSPRVWIVLVALCVANVAAHLMVMPSLPAQIPTHWGASGAVNGWGPSWMASALGALPLVLLAMFYVVPRIDPKGEAYRTSGKFYQSFVIAFTVFMCAISWLGELTVWGVVPAVGTVSYTHLRAHE
;
A
#
# COMPACT_ATOMS: atom_id res chain seq x y z
N MET A 1 -13.88 -25.57 -27.66
CA MET A 1 -12.97 -24.81 -26.78
C MET A 1 -13.81 -24.08 -25.75
N ASN A 2 -13.71 -24.53 -24.51
CA ASN A 2 -14.63 -24.17 -23.45
C ASN A 2 -14.52 -22.71 -23.03
N ASN A 3 -15.67 -22.04 -22.94
CA ASN A 3 -15.79 -20.66 -22.44
C ASN A 3 -15.34 -20.48 -20.96
N GLU A 4 -15.16 -21.55 -20.23
CA GLU A 4 -14.73 -21.53 -18.82
C GLU A 4 -13.29 -21.06 -18.62
N ASN A 5 -12.40 -21.25 -19.60
CA ASN A 5 -11.01 -20.79 -19.50
C ASN A 5 -10.79 -19.29 -19.83
N LYS A 6 -11.81 -18.59 -20.36
CA LYS A 6 -11.68 -17.16 -20.69
C LYS A 6 -11.65 -16.25 -19.47
N GLY A 7 -12.24 -16.67 -18.34
CA GLY A 7 -12.31 -15.85 -17.13
C GLY A 7 -11.01 -15.86 -16.29
N ILE A 8 -10.22 -16.93 -16.38
CA ILE A 8 -9.07 -17.15 -15.49
C ILE A 8 -7.81 -16.39 -15.98
N HIS A 9 -7.74 -16.09 -17.27
CA HIS A 9 -6.57 -15.43 -17.87
C HIS A 9 -6.87 -14.02 -18.41
N ALA A 10 -7.91 -13.36 -17.91
CA ALA A 10 -8.34 -12.07 -18.43
C ALA A 10 -7.26 -10.96 -18.33
N THR A 11 -6.26 -11.12 -17.47
CA THR A 11 -5.21 -10.14 -17.23
C THR A 11 -3.80 -10.60 -17.63
N GLY A 12 -3.64 -11.88 -18.01
CA GLY A 12 -2.31 -12.45 -18.22
C GLY A 12 -1.46 -12.61 -16.93
N VAL A 13 -2.04 -12.32 -15.78
CA VAL A 13 -1.38 -12.50 -14.47
C VAL A 13 -1.60 -13.94 -14.00
N SER A 14 -0.51 -14.61 -13.60
CA SER A 14 -0.55 -15.98 -13.10
C SER A 14 -1.42 -16.11 -11.85
N PRO A 15 -2.26 -17.17 -11.73
CA PRO A 15 -3.02 -17.44 -10.52
C PRO A 15 -2.16 -17.55 -9.25
N ARG A 16 -0.94 -18.09 -9.37
CA ARG A 16 0.02 -18.17 -8.26
C ARG A 16 0.44 -16.79 -7.77
N VAL A 17 0.64 -15.84 -8.69
CA VAL A 17 0.97 -14.45 -8.34
C VAL A 17 -0.17 -13.81 -7.57
N TRP A 18 -1.42 -13.98 -7.99
CA TRP A 18 -2.58 -13.49 -7.25
C TRP A 18 -2.64 -14.05 -5.83
N ILE A 19 -2.46 -15.35 -5.67
CA ILE A 19 -2.47 -16.00 -4.34
C ILE A 19 -1.38 -15.42 -3.44
N VAL A 20 -0.16 -15.28 -3.95
CA VAL A 20 0.97 -14.74 -3.18
C VAL A 20 0.73 -13.29 -2.79
N LEU A 21 0.22 -12.45 -3.71
CA LEU A 21 -0.06 -11.05 -3.42
C LEU A 21 -1.21 -10.87 -2.43
N VAL A 22 -2.27 -11.68 -2.53
CA VAL A 22 -3.36 -11.68 -1.53
C VAL A 22 -2.81 -12.09 -0.16
N ALA A 23 -2.02 -13.15 -0.09
CA ALA A 23 -1.40 -13.58 1.17
C ALA A 23 -0.50 -12.49 1.78
N LEU A 24 0.29 -11.80 0.95
CA LEU A 24 1.10 -10.67 1.37
C LEU A 24 0.23 -9.53 1.94
N CYS A 25 -0.82 -9.14 1.23
CA CYS A 25 -1.72 -8.07 1.69
C CYS A 25 -2.46 -8.45 2.98
N VAL A 26 -2.93 -9.69 3.11
CA VAL A 26 -3.59 -10.19 4.32
C VAL A 26 -2.62 -10.17 5.49
N ALA A 27 -1.38 -10.64 5.30
CA ALA A 27 -0.33 -10.58 6.32
C ALA A 27 -0.01 -9.14 6.71
N ASN A 28 0.02 -8.21 5.74
CA ASN A 28 0.21 -6.78 5.98
C ASN A 28 -0.90 -6.20 6.88
N VAL A 29 -2.16 -6.48 6.57
CA VAL A 29 -3.31 -6.05 7.41
C VAL A 29 -3.20 -6.62 8.82
N ALA A 30 -2.93 -7.92 8.94
CA ALA A 30 -2.78 -8.59 10.24
C ALA A 30 -1.67 -7.94 11.08
N ALA A 31 -0.53 -7.63 10.46
CA ALA A 31 0.58 -6.97 11.14
C ALA A 31 0.20 -5.57 11.66
N HIS A 32 -0.49 -4.75 10.86
CA HIS A 32 -0.99 -3.44 11.30
C HIS A 32 -1.98 -3.57 12.47
N LEU A 33 -2.90 -4.55 12.42
CA LEU A 33 -3.85 -4.80 13.51
C LEU A 33 -3.14 -5.22 14.80
N MET A 34 -2.08 -6.03 14.70
CA MET A 34 -1.29 -6.46 15.86
C MET A 34 -0.51 -5.32 16.51
N VAL A 35 -0.03 -4.38 15.71
CA VAL A 35 0.78 -3.23 16.17
C VAL A 35 -0.11 -2.09 16.69
N MET A 36 -1.31 -1.93 16.15
CA MET A 36 -2.21 -0.82 16.45
C MET A 36 -2.38 -0.53 17.96
N PRO A 37 -2.55 -1.51 18.87
CA PRO A 37 -2.71 -1.23 20.30
C PRO A 37 -1.49 -0.59 20.97
N SER A 38 -0.30 -0.70 20.36
CA SER A 38 0.95 -0.12 20.87
C SER A 38 1.22 1.29 20.34
N LEU A 39 0.41 1.78 19.41
CA LEU A 39 0.56 3.10 18.81
C LEU A 39 -0.02 4.18 19.70
N PRO A 40 0.53 5.42 19.65
CA PRO A 40 -0.08 6.58 20.30
C PRO A 40 -1.45 6.89 19.70
N ALA A 41 -2.28 7.65 20.43
CA ALA A 41 -3.64 8.00 20.00
C ALA A 41 -3.69 8.74 18.66
N GLN A 42 -2.63 9.48 18.33
CA GLN A 42 -2.46 10.19 17.07
C GLN A 42 -1.17 9.74 16.39
N ILE A 43 -1.26 9.42 15.12
CA ILE A 43 -0.13 9.00 14.28
C ILE A 43 0.01 9.92 13.07
N PRO A 44 1.22 10.07 12.50
CA PRO A 44 1.40 10.75 11.21
C PRO A 44 0.65 10.03 10.09
N THR A 45 -0.12 10.77 9.31
CA THR A 45 -0.91 10.22 8.20
C THR A 45 -0.65 10.94 6.87
N HIS A 46 -0.02 12.09 6.91
CA HIS A 46 0.30 12.85 5.71
C HIS A 46 1.60 13.63 5.86
N TRP A 47 2.38 13.68 4.79
CA TRP A 47 3.66 14.40 4.69
C TRP A 47 3.59 15.43 3.56
N GLY A 48 4.12 16.61 3.82
CA GLY A 48 4.27 17.67 2.82
C GLY A 48 5.41 17.38 1.84
N ALA A 49 5.53 18.23 0.83
CA ALA A 49 6.59 18.13 -0.19
C ALA A 49 8.02 18.24 0.39
N SER A 50 8.18 18.86 1.57
CA SER A 50 9.45 18.94 2.29
C SER A 50 9.80 17.66 3.08
N GLY A 51 8.91 16.65 3.09
CA GLY A 51 9.01 15.47 3.92
C GLY A 51 8.59 15.67 5.39
N ALA A 52 8.16 16.89 5.75
CA ALA A 52 7.63 17.15 7.09
C ALA A 52 6.21 16.60 7.25
N VAL A 53 5.91 16.05 8.42
CA VAL A 53 4.55 15.64 8.76
C VAL A 53 3.66 16.87 8.84
N ASN A 54 2.58 16.89 8.08
CA ASN A 54 1.59 17.98 8.07
C ASN A 54 0.15 17.49 8.25
N GLY A 55 -0.05 16.20 8.54
CA GLY A 55 -1.34 15.62 8.86
C GLY A 55 -1.22 14.50 9.88
N TRP A 56 -2.13 14.48 10.85
CA TRP A 56 -2.21 13.52 11.93
C TRP A 56 -3.60 12.89 11.95
N GLY A 57 -3.69 11.67 12.39
CA GLY A 57 -4.95 10.95 12.51
C GLY A 57 -4.94 9.93 13.64
N PRO A 58 -6.10 9.41 14.02
CA PRO A 58 -6.19 8.41 15.08
C PRO A 58 -5.49 7.11 14.68
N SER A 59 -5.02 6.35 15.68
CA SER A 59 -4.22 5.14 15.48
C SER A 59 -4.87 4.06 14.61
N TRP A 60 -6.20 3.97 14.58
CA TRP A 60 -6.91 3.01 13.70
C TRP A 60 -6.66 3.25 12.20
N MET A 61 -6.26 4.49 11.83
CA MET A 61 -5.90 4.79 10.44
C MET A 61 -4.69 4.01 9.96
N ALA A 62 -3.79 3.58 10.86
CA ALA A 62 -2.70 2.67 10.51
C ALA A 62 -3.24 1.39 9.87
N SER A 63 -4.24 0.75 10.51
CA SER A 63 -4.86 -0.46 9.98
C SER A 63 -5.65 -0.21 8.70
N ALA A 64 -6.31 0.94 8.58
CA ALA A 64 -7.01 1.34 7.36
C ALA A 64 -6.02 1.52 6.18
N LEU A 65 -4.89 2.19 6.41
CA LEU A 65 -3.82 2.34 5.42
C LEU A 65 -3.16 1.00 5.10
N GLY A 66 -2.99 0.13 6.10
CA GLY A 66 -2.50 -1.24 5.91
C GLY A 66 -3.43 -2.12 5.08
N ALA A 67 -4.73 -1.83 5.05
CA ALA A 67 -5.72 -2.53 4.23
C ALA A 67 -5.79 -2.00 2.79
N LEU A 68 -5.32 -0.79 2.53
CA LEU A 68 -5.39 -0.15 1.21
C LEU A 68 -4.73 -0.99 0.10
N PRO A 69 -3.55 -1.62 0.29
CA PRO A 69 -2.96 -2.48 -0.75
C PRO A 69 -3.88 -3.62 -1.17
N LEU A 70 -4.63 -4.21 -0.24
CA LEU A 70 -5.58 -5.29 -0.54
C LEU A 70 -6.75 -4.79 -1.39
N VAL A 71 -7.28 -3.61 -1.09
CA VAL A 71 -8.37 -2.97 -1.86
C VAL A 71 -7.88 -2.66 -3.27
N LEU A 72 -6.69 -2.10 -3.43
CA LEU A 72 -6.10 -1.80 -4.73
C LEU A 72 -5.80 -3.06 -5.53
N LEU A 73 -5.32 -4.12 -4.87
CA LEU A 73 -5.12 -5.42 -5.50
C LEU A 73 -6.45 -6.01 -6.03
N ALA A 74 -7.53 -5.90 -5.24
CA ALA A 74 -8.87 -6.30 -5.68
C ALA A 74 -9.32 -5.48 -6.90
N MET A 75 -9.05 -4.19 -6.95
CA MET A 75 -9.32 -3.36 -8.13
C MET A 75 -8.55 -3.82 -9.36
N PHE A 76 -7.26 -4.12 -9.24
CA PHE A 76 -6.45 -4.68 -10.34
C PHE A 76 -6.96 -6.03 -10.83
N TYR A 77 -7.60 -6.80 -9.96
CA TYR A 77 -8.25 -8.05 -10.35
C TYR A 77 -9.57 -7.83 -11.09
N VAL A 78 -10.40 -6.92 -10.61
CA VAL A 78 -11.77 -6.73 -11.09
C VAL A 78 -11.83 -5.85 -12.34
N VAL A 79 -11.13 -4.70 -12.34
CA VAL A 79 -11.24 -3.69 -13.40
C VAL A 79 -10.97 -4.27 -14.80
N PRO A 80 -9.91 -5.05 -15.05
CA PRO A 80 -9.67 -5.62 -16.38
C PRO A 80 -10.74 -6.60 -16.85
N ARG A 81 -11.53 -7.15 -15.93
CA ARG A 81 -12.58 -8.13 -16.23
C ARG A 81 -13.88 -7.48 -16.65
N ILE A 82 -14.13 -6.26 -16.19
CA ILE A 82 -15.34 -5.47 -16.51
C ILE A 82 -15.05 -4.42 -17.61
N ASP A 83 -13.80 -4.13 -17.91
CA ASP A 83 -13.40 -3.17 -18.93
C ASP A 83 -13.71 -3.75 -20.33
N PRO A 84 -14.49 -3.06 -21.17
CA PRO A 84 -14.72 -3.46 -22.56
C PRO A 84 -13.42 -3.58 -23.39
N LYS A 85 -12.38 -2.88 -22.99
CA LYS A 85 -11.02 -2.93 -23.59
C LYS A 85 -10.09 -3.93 -22.92
N GLY A 86 -10.62 -4.88 -22.16
CA GLY A 86 -9.86 -5.87 -21.38
C GLY A 86 -8.81 -6.66 -22.15
N GLU A 87 -8.94 -6.74 -23.48
CA GLU A 87 -7.95 -7.37 -24.34
C GLU A 87 -6.56 -6.71 -24.30
N ALA A 88 -6.49 -5.40 -24.02
CA ALA A 88 -5.23 -4.68 -23.87
C ALA A 88 -4.41 -5.22 -22.68
N TYR A 89 -5.05 -5.56 -21.57
CA TYR A 89 -4.41 -6.15 -20.39
C TYR A 89 -3.84 -7.55 -20.70
N ARG A 90 -4.55 -8.33 -21.51
CA ARG A 90 -4.12 -9.66 -21.90
C ARG A 90 -2.94 -9.61 -22.85
N THR A 91 -2.91 -8.69 -23.80
CA THR A 91 -1.83 -8.50 -24.77
C THR A 91 -0.55 -8.05 -24.08
N SER A 92 -0.66 -7.23 -23.04
CA SER A 92 0.46 -6.72 -22.23
C SER A 92 0.65 -7.49 -20.93
N GLY A 93 0.24 -8.75 -20.86
CA GLY A 93 0.11 -9.53 -19.61
C GLY A 93 1.36 -9.59 -18.74
N LYS A 94 2.56 -9.72 -19.33
CA LYS A 94 3.83 -9.71 -18.59
C LYS A 94 4.11 -8.35 -17.94
N PHE A 95 3.89 -7.27 -18.68
CA PHE A 95 4.05 -5.92 -18.17
C PHE A 95 3.04 -5.65 -17.05
N TYR A 96 1.78 -6.00 -17.27
CA TYR A 96 0.73 -5.84 -16.28
C TYR A 96 1.02 -6.63 -15.00
N GLN A 97 1.45 -7.87 -15.12
CA GLN A 97 1.86 -8.69 -13.97
C GLN A 97 3.00 -8.02 -13.18
N SER A 98 4.05 -7.57 -13.86
CA SER A 98 5.18 -6.90 -13.21
C SER A 98 4.75 -5.60 -12.51
N PHE A 99 3.86 -4.84 -13.14
CA PHE A 99 3.29 -3.63 -12.56
C PHE A 99 2.49 -3.95 -11.29
N VAL A 100 1.58 -4.93 -11.34
CA VAL A 100 0.75 -5.31 -10.18
C VAL A 100 1.62 -5.78 -9.01
N ILE A 101 2.66 -6.58 -9.29
CA ILE A 101 3.61 -7.04 -8.26
C ILE A 101 4.32 -5.83 -7.63
N ALA A 102 4.98 -5.02 -8.45
CA ALA A 102 5.79 -3.88 -7.97
C ALA A 102 4.93 -2.87 -7.21
N PHE A 103 3.75 -2.56 -7.72
CA PHE A 103 2.83 -1.62 -7.09
C PHE A 103 2.30 -2.15 -5.75
N THR A 104 1.90 -3.43 -5.68
CA THR A 104 1.39 -4.03 -4.44
C THR A 104 2.47 -4.06 -3.36
N VAL A 105 3.69 -4.49 -3.70
CA VAL A 105 4.83 -4.50 -2.77
C VAL A 105 5.14 -3.09 -2.28
N PHE A 106 5.19 -2.12 -3.19
CA PHE A 106 5.41 -0.71 -2.86
C PHE A 106 4.33 -0.17 -1.91
N MET A 107 3.05 -0.46 -2.19
CA MET A 107 1.94 -0.01 -1.35
C MET A 107 1.96 -0.66 0.04
N CYS A 108 2.33 -1.93 0.14
CA CYS A 108 2.55 -2.58 1.44
C CYS A 108 3.68 -1.90 2.21
N ALA A 109 4.80 -1.61 1.56
CA ALA A 109 5.93 -0.95 2.20
C ALA A 109 5.58 0.46 2.69
N ILE A 110 4.94 1.28 1.84
CA ILE A 110 4.61 2.67 2.18
C ILE A 110 3.48 2.77 3.23
N SER A 111 2.63 1.75 3.35
CA SER A 111 1.58 1.71 4.37
C SER A 111 2.12 1.78 5.80
N TRP A 112 3.39 1.41 6.03
CA TRP A 112 4.08 1.44 7.33
C TRP A 112 4.68 2.81 7.68
N LEU A 113 4.61 3.79 6.80
CA LEU A 113 5.32 5.05 6.98
C LEU A 113 4.92 5.78 8.28
N GLY A 114 3.66 5.71 8.68
CA GLY A 114 3.16 6.28 9.93
C GLY A 114 3.82 5.66 11.16
N GLU A 115 3.81 4.34 11.24
CA GLU A 115 4.40 3.56 12.33
C GLU A 115 5.92 3.73 12.37
N LEU A 116 6.60 3.67 11.23
CA LEU A 116 8.03 3.89 11.14
C LEU A 116 8.44 5.29 11.61
N THR A 117 7.58 6.29 11.38
CA THR A 117 7.81 7.65 11.90
C THR A 117 7.60 7.71 13.41
N VAL A 118 6.55 7.06 13.93
CA VAL A 118 6.32 6.95 15.39
C VAL A 118 7.49 6.26 16.10
N TRP A 119 8.05 5.22 15.50
CA TRP A 119 9.19 4.47 16.05
C TRP A 119 10.56 5.16 15.83
N GLY A 120 10.58 6.31 15.15
CA GLY A 120 11.80 7.06 14.89
C GLY A 120 12.73 6.44 13.85
N VAL A 121 12.27 5.45 13.08
CA VAL A 121 13.03 4.83 11.98
C VAL A 121 13.12 5.78 10.78
N VAL A 122 12.00 6.46 10.49
CA VAL A 122 11.94 7.54 9.49
C VAL A 122 11.93 8.87 10.26
N PRO A 123 12.91 9.75 10.05
CA PRO A 123 12.91 11.05 10.71
C PRO A 123 11.71 11.88 10.24
N ALA A 124 10.98 12.46 11.19
CA ALA A 124 10.04 13.53 10.90
C ALA A 124 10.88 14.77 10.54
N VAL A 125 11.11 15.01 9.27
CA VAL A 125 12.07 16.02 8.74
C VAL A 125 11.76 17.45 9.23
N GLY A 126 10.60 17.70 9.84
CA GLY A 126 10.23 19.01 10.37
C GLY A 126 10.72 19.33 11.79
N THR A 127 11.13 18.33 12.58
CA THR A 127 11.52 18.58 14.00
C THR A 127 12.98 18.98 14.18
N VAL A 128 13.84 18.69 13.21
CA VAL A 128 15.28 18.99 13.28
C VAL A 128 15.55 20.49 13.10
N SER A 129 14.70 21.19 12.35
CA SER A 129 14.92 22.62 12.06
C SER A 129 14.59 23.55 13.25
N TYR A 130 13.64 23.14 14.12
CA TYR A 130 13.23 23.98 15.26
C TYR A 130 14.15 23.88 16.47
N THR A 131 14.82 22.76 16.65
CA THR A 131 15.77 22.61 17.78
C THR A 131 17.07 23.39 17.57
N HIS A 132 17.52 23.55 16.32
CA HIS A 132 18.71 24.35 16.02
C HIS A 132 18.48 25.86 16.09
N LEU A 133 17.27 26.33 15.78
CA LEU A 133 16.94 27.77 15.89
C LEU A 133 16.74 28.22 17.35
N ARG A 134 16.33 27.31 18.24
CA ARG A 134 16.15 27.62 19.68
C ARG A 134 17.47 27.59 20.48
N ALA A 135 18.51 26.99 19.96
CA ALA A 135 19.82 26.92 20.59
C ALA A 135 20.68 28.20 20.38
N HIS A 136 20.22 29.14 19.55
CA HIS A 136 20.91 30.40 19.25
C HIS A 136 20.17 31.67 19.78
N GLU A 137 19.07 31.51 20.52
CA GLU A 137 18.45 32.57 21.32
C GLU A 137 18.84 32.44 22.81
#